data_8fe0770ae986e6bf3a8281a94e923f10
#
_entry.id   8fe0770ae986e6bf3a8281a94e923f10
#
_cell.length_a   1.000
_cell.length_b   1.000
_cell.length_c   1.000
_cell.angle_alpha   90.00
_cell.angle_beta   90.00
_cell.angle_gamma   90.00
#
_symmetry.space_group_name_H-M   'P 1'
#
loop_
_entity.id
_entity.type
_entity.pdbx_description
1 polymer ?
#
loop_
_entity_poly.entity_id
_entity_poly.type
_entity_poly.pdbx_seq_one_letter_code
_entity_poly.pdbx_strand_id
1 'polypeptide(L)'
;FSIANTLRGPYKPDKYKDVIIPMTILRRLECALASTKKTVVDTYKKNPKAPAQLLCKKSGYQFYNTCEYDLKKLLTEAPAIVENLTFYIESFSPNVQAIFEELKFKEEIKNLDKNNRLLGVVKKFSELDLDPGRVDNLKMGYMFEEIIRRFSENASAGDHYTPREVIRLLTSILLAEGCSDIFSEGREVTVLDMA
;
A
#
# COMPACT_ATOMS: atom_id res chain seq x y z
N PHE A 1 2.37 -13.83 -9.19
CA PHE A 1 2.55 -15.31 -9.05
C PHE A 1 3.82 -15.68 -8.27
N SER A 2 4.95 -15.03 -8.52
CA SER A 2 6.22 -15.39 -7.85
C SER A 2 6.20 -15.18 -6.33
N ILE A 3 5.49 -14.16 -5.84
CA ILE A 3 5.33 -13.86 -4.40
C ILE A 3 4.46 -14.92 -3.72
N ALA A 4 3.33 -15.29 -4.32
CA ALA A 4 2.45 -16.34 -3.79
C ALA A 4 3.19 -17.69 -3.65
N ASN A 5 4.09 -18.00 -4.59
CA ASN A 5 4.94 -19.19 -4.48
C ASN A 5 5.90 -19.15 -3.29
N THR A 6 6.36 -17.97 -2.89
CA THR A 6 7.20 -17.81 -1.68
C THR A 6 6.42 -18.10 -0.40
N LEU A 7 5.11 -17.87 -0.37
CA LEU A 7 4.24 -18.12 0.77
C LEU A 7 3.71 -19.54 0.84
N ARG A 8 3.75 -20.29 -0.28
CA ARG A 8 3.24 -21.67 -0.36
C ARG A 8 3.91 -22.58 0.67
N GLY A 9 3.10 -23.42 1.30
CA GLY A 9 3.46 -24.35 2.34
C GLY A 9 3.07 -23.84 3.72
N PRO A 10 3.76 -22.83 4.29
CA PRO A 10 3.41 -22.29 5.62
C PRO A 10 2.08 -21.54 5.65
N TYR A 11 1.70 -20.91 4.53
CA TYR A 11 0.48 -20.10 4.44
C TYR A 11 -0.58 -20.81 3.60
N LYS A 12 -1.84 -20.73 4.07
CA LYS A 12 -3.01 -21.07 3.25
C LYS A 12 -3.25 -19.99 2.21
N PRO A 13 -3.84 -20.31 1.03
CA PRO A 13 -4.08 -19.33 -0.03
C PRO A 13 -4.88 -18.10 0.40
N ASP A 14 -5.91 -18.29 1.24
CA ASP A 14 -6.74 -17.20 1.81
C ASP A 14 -5.96 -16.22 2.68
N LYS A 15 -4.81 -16.65 3.22
CA LYS A 15 -3.92 -15.82 4.05
C LYS A 15 -2.85 -15.07 3.26
N TYR A 16 -2.72 -15.32 1.97
CA TYR A 16 -1.73 -14.60 1.15
C TYR A 16 -1.99 -13.10 1.09
N LYS A 17 -3.26 -12.70 1.09
CA LYS A 17 -3.66 -11.28 1.11
C LYS A 17 -3.12 -10.53 2.33
N ASP A 18 -3.07 -11.18 3.49
CA ASP A 18 -2.64 -10.59 4.76
C ASP A 18 -1.14 -10.20 4.74
N VAL A 19 -0.37 -10.78 3.80
CA VAL A 19 1.03 -10.44 3.52
C VAL A 19 1.16 -9.53 2.28
N ILE A 20 0.48 -9.89 1.19
CA ILE A 20 0.69 -9.24 -0.12
C ILE A 20 0.16 -7.80 -0.09
N ILE A 21 -0.99 -7.54 0.53
CA ILE A 21 -1.58 -6.21 0.60
C ILE A 21 -0.67 -5.23 1.35
N PRO A 22 -0.27 -5.48 2.62
CA PRO A 22 0.58 -4.53 3.34
C PRO A 22 1.95 -4.36 2.70
N MET A 23 2.55 -5.41 2.15
CA MET A 23 3.82 -5.29 1.43
C MET A 23 3.68 -4.48 0.13
N THR A 24 2.56 -4.59 -0.58
CA THR A 24 2.28 -3.78 -1.78
C THR A 24 2.13 -2.31 -1.40
N ILE A 25 1.41 -2.01 -0.32
CA ILE A 25 1.28 -0.66 0.24
C ILE A 25 2.66 -0.11 0.60
N LEU A 26 3.44 -0.87 1.39
CA LEU A 26 4.78 -0.46 1.83
C LEU A 26 5.68 -0.12 0.63
N ARG A 27 5.70 -0.99 -0.39
CA ARG A 27 6.50 -0.77 -1.58
C ARG A 27 6.03 0.44 -2.38
N ARG A 28 4.71 0.66 -2.50
CA ARG A 28 4.15 1.85 -3.16
C ARG A 28 4.57 3.14 -2.46
N LEU A 29 4.45 3.19 -1.13
CA LEU A 29 4.86 4.34 -0.33
C LEU A 29 6.37 4.61 -0.44
N GLU A 30 7.19 3.55 -0.42
CA GLU A 30 8.63 3.64 -0.61
C GLU A 30 8.98 4.25 -1.98
N CYS A 31 8.38 3.73 -3.05
CA CYS A 31 8.60 4.26 -4.41
C CYS A 31 8.18 5.73 -4.52
N ALA A 32 7.03 6.09 -3.94
CA ALA A 32 6.55 7.48 -3.96
C ALA A 32 7.52 8.44 -3.25
N LEU A 33 8.12 8.03 -2.15
CA LEU A 33 9.04 8.86 -1.37
C LEU A 33 10.48 8.82 -1.90
N ALA A 34 10.83 7.97 -2.87
CA ALA A 34 12.21 7.68 -3.26
C ALA A 34 13.03 8.95 -3.58
N SER A 35 12.45 9.91 -4.31
CA SER A 35 13.13 11.15 -4.72
C SER A 35 13.33 12.15 -3.58
N THR A 36 12.47 12.13 -2.56
CA THR A 36 12.46 13.13 -1.47
C THR A 36 12.94 12.57 -0.14
N LYS A 37 13.11 11.25 -0.04
CA LYS A 37 13.46 10.54 1.19
C LYS A 37 14.68 11.14 1.89
N LYS A 38 15.77 11.36 1.17
CA LYS A 38 17.00 11.94 1.73
C LYS A 38 16.73 13.29 2.37
N THR A 39 15.97 14.16 1.71
CA THR A 39 15.64 15.50 2.22
C THR A 39 14.83 15.43 3.52
N VAL A 40 13.89 14.49 3.62
CA VAL A 40 13.08 14.27 4.84
C VAL A 40 13.97 13.76 5.97
N VAL A 41 14.78 12.74 5.73
CA VAL A 41 15.68 12.14 6.73
C VAL A 41 16.69 13.17 7.24
N ASP A 42 17.32 13.93 6.35
CA ASP A 42 18.30 14.98 6.73
C ASP A 42 17.63 16.09 7.54
N THR A 43 16.38 16.46 7.20
CA THR A 43 15.61 17.44 7.95
C THR A 43 15.30 16.95 9.35
N TYR A 44 14.86 15.69 9.47
CA TYR A 44 14.54 15.06 10.75
C TYR A 44 15.79 14.87 11.63
N LYS A 45 16.93 14.48 11.06
CA LYS A 45 18.20 14.36 11.81
C LYS A 45 18.68 15.69 12.38
N LYS A 46 18.50 16.79 11.63
CA LYS A 46 18.84 18.13 12.12
C LYS A 46 17.89 18.63 13.21
N ASN A 47 16.63 18.25 13.13
CA ASN A 47 15.59 18.61 14.10
C ASN A 47 14.61 17.44 14.32
N PRO A 48 14.88 16.54 15.29
CA PRO A 48 13.98 15.43 15.61
C PRO A 48 12.57 15.85 16.09
N LYS A 49 12.40 17.10 16.46
CA LYS A 49 11.10 17.70 16.84
C LYS A 49 10.45 18.49 15.71
N ALA A 50 10.91 18.29 14.47
CA ALA A 50 10.32 18.97 13.32
C ALA A 50 8.81 18.65 13.23
N PRO A 51 7.94 19.65 13.03
CA PRO A 51 6.51 19.44 12.92
C PRO A 51 6.18 18.57 11.68
N ALA A 52 5.17 17.71 11.82
CA ALA A 52 4.73 16.82 10.74
C ALA A 52 4.44 17.55 9.42
N GLN A 53 3.85 18.74 9.50
CA GLN A 53 3.58 19.59 8.34
C GLN A 53 4.85 19.93 7.54
N LEU A 54 5.97 20.22 8.23
CA LEU A 54 7.24 20.48 7.57
C LEU A 54 7.77 19.23 6.85
N LEU A 55 7.68 18.08 7.49
CA LEU A 55 8.13 16.79 6.90
C LEU A 55 7.25 16.40 5.71
N CYS A 56 5.93 16.58 5.78
CA CYS A 56 5.01 16.41 4.65
C CYS A 56 5.35 17.36 3.49
N LYS A 57 5.62 18.64 3.79
CA LYS A 57 6.05 19.60 2.75
C LYS A 57 7.37 19.18 2.09
N LYS A 58 8.30 18.62 2.85
CA LYS A 58 9.58 18.10 2.33
C LYS A 58 9.42 16.81 1.53
N SER A 59 8.48 15.95 1.90
CA SER A 59 8.18 14.73 1.17
C SER A 59 7.40 14.99 -0.12
N GLY A 60 6.64 16.08 -0.20
CA GLY A 60 5.69 16.35 -1.30
C GLY A 60 4.39 15.56 -1.20
N TYR A 61 4.15 14.87 -0.08
CA TYR A 61 2.98 14.03 0.17
C TYR A 61 2.37 14.33 1.55
N GLN A 62 1.16 13.81 1.79
CA GLN A 62 0.50 13.86 3.11
C GLN A 62 1.08 12.82 4.10
N PHE A 63 2.21 12.24 3.76
CA PHE A 63 2.94 11.28 4.56
C PHE A 63 4.45 11.39 4.32
N TYR A 64 5.24 10.87 5.24
CA TYR A 64 6.69 10.87 5.18
C TYR A 64 7.26 9.63 5.88
N ASN A 65 8.57 9.41 5.73
CA ASN A 65 9.32 8.42 6.53
C ASN A 65 10.64 9.05 6.98
N THR A 66 10.96 8.93 8.25
CA THR A 66 12.16 9.52 8.87
C THR A 66 13.36 8.58 8.94
N CYS A 67 13.19 7.33 8.50
CA CYS A 67 14.19 6.28 8.55
C CYS A 67 15.03 6.23 7.26
N GLU A 68 16.29 5.84 7.38
CA GLU A 68 17.17 5.63 6.23
C GLU A 68 16.95 4.30 5.51
N TYR A 69 16.22 3.36 6.13
CA TYR A 69 15.95 2.06 5.53
C TYR A 69 15.03 2.18 4.31
N ASP A 70 15.28 1.31 3.35
CA ASP A 70 14.39 0.89 2.29
C ASP A 70 14.43 -0.64 2.20
N LEU A 71 13.56 -1.25 1.39
CA LEU A 71 13.50 -2.71 1.29
C LEU A 71 14.81 -3.33 0.81
N LYS A 72 15.59 -2.63 -0.01
CA LYS A 72 16.90 -3.12 -0.48
C LYS A 72 17.94 -3.07 0.63
N LYS A 73 17.97 -1.99 1.39
CA LYS A 73 18.90 -1.82 2.51
C LYS A 73 18.62 -2.82 3.64
N LEU A 74 17.33 -3.12 3.90
CA LEU A 74 16.94 -4.17 4.85
C LEU A 74 17.53 -5.54 4.51
N LEU A 75 17.71 -5.86 3.24
CA LEU A 75 18.29 -7.13 2.81
C LEU A 75 19.79 -7.24 3.10
N THR A 76 20.51 -6.12 3.23
CA THR A 76 21.95 -6.12 3.58
C THR A 76 22.17 -6.40 5.07
N GLU A 77 21.14 -6.25 5.89
CA GLU A 77 21.18 -6.47 7.34
C GLU A 77 20.24 -7.62 7.74
N ALA A 78 20.28 -8.71 7.00
CA ALA A 78 19.37 -9.86 7.12
C ALA A 78 19.19 -10.42 8.56
N PRO A 79 20.23 -10.49 9.42
CA PRO A 79 20.05 -11.00 10.79
C PRO A 79 19.11 -10.16 11.67
N ALA A 80 18.96 -8.88 11.39
CA ALA A 80 18.10 -7.95 12.12
C ALA A 80 16.88 -7.50 11.30
N ILE A 81 16.47 -8.30 10.31
CA ILE A 81 15.43 -7.88 9.35
C ILE A 81 14.07 -7.63 10.01
N VAL A 82 13.71 -8.38 11.04
CA VAL A 82 12.44 -8.22 11.77
C VAL A 82 12.41 -6.87 12.47
N GLU A 83 13.46 -6.56 13.25
CA GLU A 83 13.60 -5.32 13.99
C GLU A 83 13.69 -4.13 13.05
N ASN A 84 14.51 -4.24 12.02
CA ASN A 84 14.75 -3.16 11.06
C ASN A 84 13.51 -2.87 10.20
N LEU A 85 12.78 -3.89 9.76
CA LEU A 85 11.51 -3.70 9.02
C LEU A 85 10.42 -3.10 9.93
N THR A 86 10.35 -3.55 11.18
CA THR A 86 9.42 -2.98 12.15
C THR A 86 9.73 -1.51 12.39
N PHE A 87 11.01 -1.18 12.65
CA PHE A 87 11.46 0.20 12.82
C PHE A 87 11.20 1.05 11.56
N TYR A 88 11.40 0.49 10.36
CA TYR A 88 11.09 1.18 9.12
C TYR A 88 9.62 1.56 9.01
N ILE A 89 8.71 0.65 9.37
CA ILE A 89 7.26 0.91 9.39
C ILE A 89 6.90 1.95 10.46
N GLU A 90 7.47 1.84 11.65
CA GLU A 90 7.25 2.79 12.75
C GLU A 90 7.82 4.19 12.48
N SER A 91 8.71 4.32 11.54
CA SER A 91 9.29 5.61 11.12
C SER A 91 8.44 6.36 10.09
N PHE A 92 7.32 5.80 9.63
CA PHE A 92 6.35 6.53 8.82
C PHE A 92 5.54 7.52 9.67
N SER A 93 4.89 8.45 9.00
CA SER A 93 3.94 9.38 9.63
C SER A 93 2.76 8.64 10.28
N PRO A 94 2.12 9.19 11.33
CA PRO A 94 1.09 8.51 12.12
C PRO A 94 -0.08 7.95 11.30
N ASN A 95 -0.50 8.67 10.26
CA ASN A 95 -1.58 8.20 9.36
C ASN A 95 -1.21 6.93 8.59
N VAL A 96 0.06 6.74 8.24
CA VAL A 96 0.54 5.50 7.58
C VAL A 96 0.73 4.39 8.61
N GLN A 97 1.25 4.70 9.81
CA GLN A 97 1.37 3.72 10.89
C GLN A 97 0.01 3.09 11.23
N ALA A 98 -1.04 3.90 11.34
CA ALA A 98 -2.40 3.43 11.60
C ALA A 98 -2.88 2.39 10.57
N ILE A 99 -2.53 2.56 9.27
CA ILE A 99 -2.86 1.56 8.23
C ILE A 99 -2.21 0.21 8.53
N PHE A 100 -0.92 0.19 8.89
CA PHE A 100 -0.22 -1.06 9.19
C PHE A 100 -0.67 -1.69 10.51
N GLU A 101 -1.14 -0.91 11.47
CA GLU A 101 -1.76 -1.39 12.71
C GLU A 101 -3.10 -2.08 12.42
N GLU A 102 -3.98 -1.46 11.64
CA GLU A 102 -5.26 -2.06 11.21
C GLU A 102 -5.04 -3.37 10.43
N LEU A 103 -4.02 -3.42 9.60
CA LEU A 103 -3.63 -4.62 8.86
C LEU A 103 -2.92 -5.67 9.75
N LYS A 104 -2.66 -5.39 11.02
CA LYS A 104 -1.92 -6.25 11.97
C LYS A 104 -0.58 -6.76 11.41
N PHE A 105 0.05 -5.94 10.58
CA PHE A 105 1.20 -6.39 9.78
C PHE A 105 2.43 -6.73 10.62
N LYS A 106 2.59 -6.17 11.82
CA LYS A 106 3.67 -6.54 12.76
C LYS A 106 3.60 -8.02 13.19
N GLU A 107 2.38 -8.55 13.33
CA GLU A 107 2.19 -9.98 13.65
C GLU A 107 2.60 -10.84 12.45
N GLU A 108 2.24 -10.42 11.23
CA GLU A 108 2.60 -11.14 10.02
C GLU A 108 4.10 -11.11 9.73
N ILE A 109 4.82 -10.03 10.06
CA ILE A 109 6.29 -9.99 9.97
C ILE A 109 6.91 -11.09 10.84
N LYS A 110 6.45 -11.25 12.09
CA LYS A 110 6.93 -12.30 13.00
C LYS A 110 6.58 -13.70 12.48
N ASN A 111 5.38 -13.88 11.94
CA ASN A 111 4.95 -15.15 11.34
C ASN A 111 5.80 -15.51 10.11
N LEU A 112 6.09 -14.55 9.25
CA LEU A 112 6.95 -14.73 8.08
C LEU A 112 8.37 -15.14 8.49
N ASP A 113 8.92 -14.50 9.52
CA ASP A 113 10.26 -14.81 10.03
C ASP A 113 10.32 -16.21 10.63
N LYS A 114 9.37 -16.55 11.52
CA LYS A 114 9.25 -17.89 12.12
C LYS A 114 9.19 -19.00 11.06
N ASN A 115 8.61 -18.73 9.92
CA ASN A 115 8.51 -19.67 8.79
C ASN A 115 9.67 -19.53 7.77
N ASN A 116 10.70 -18.75 8.05
CA ASN A 116 11.82 -18.48 7.15
C ASN A 116 11.38 -17.95 5.77
N ARG A 117 10.35 -17.10 5.74
CA ARG A 117 9.80 -16.52 4.49
C ARG A 117 10.04 -15.01 4.37
N LEU A 118 10.30 -14.33 5.48
CA LEU A 118 10.39 -12.87 5.53
C LEU A 118 11.42 -12.31 4.52
N LEU A 119 12.64 -12.83 4.53
CA LEU A 119 13.71 -12.38 3.63
C LEU A 119 13.32 -12.55 2.15
N GLY A 120 12.72 -13.70 1.80
CA GLY A 120 12.26 -13.98 0.44
C GLY A 120 11.14 -13.04 -0.01
N VAL A 121 10.21 -12.72 0.88
CA VAL A 121 9.12 -11.76 0.63
C VAL A 121 9.68 -10.36 0.43
N VAL A 122 10.50 -9.86 1.36
CA VAL A 122 11.12 -8.53 1.27
C VAL A 122 11.93 -8.39 -0.03
N LYS A 123 12.71 -9.41 -0.38
CA LYS A 123 13.47 -9.44 -1.65
C LYS A 123 12.56 -9.27 -2.85
N LYS A 124 11.49 -10.07 -2.95
CA LYS A 124 10.55 -9.99 -4.08
C LYS A 124 9.89 -8.62 -4.21
N PHE A 125 9.49 -8.03 -3.09
CA PHE A 125 8.89 -6.69 -3.12
C PHE A 125 9.91 -5.58 -3.42
N SER A 126 11.17 -5.72 -2.99
CA SER A 126 12.22 -4.75 -3.31
C SER A 126 12.53 -4.63 -4.81
N GLU A 127 12.23 -5.68 -5.57
CA GLU A 127 12.42 -5.75 -7.03
C GLU A 127 11.24 -5.14 -7.82
N LEU A 128 10.07 -4.92 -7.18
CA LEU A 128 8.91 -4.35 -7.85
C LEU A 128 9.08 -2.85 -8.04
N ASP A 129 8.71 -2.37 -9.21
CA ASP A 129 8.61 -0.95 -9.50
C ASP A 129 7.15 -0.50 -9.44
N LEU A 130 6.79 0.16 -8.34
CA LEU A 130 5.48 0.73 -8.10
C LEU A 130 5.52 2.27 -8.04
N ASP A 131 6.44 2.88 -8.81
CA ASP A 131 6.55 4.34 -8.90
C ASP A 131 5.23 4.98 -9.38
N PRO A 132 4.75 6.07 -8.74
CA PRO A 132 3.52 6.76 -9.15
C PRO A 132 3.50 7.23 -10.59
N GLY A 133 4.65 7.56 -11.18
CA GLY A 133 4.77 7.97 -12.57
C GLY A 133 4.61 6.82 -13.57
N ARG A 134 4.82 5.57 -13.14
CA ARG A 134 4.69 4.36 -13.99
C ARG A 134 3.41 3.60 -13.74
N VAL A 135 3.03 3.49 -12.48
CA VAL A 135 1.80 2.82 -12.03
C VAL A 135 0.91 3.87 -11.37
N ASP A 136 -0.06 4.39 -12.11
CA ASP A 136 -1.02 5.35 -11.59
C ASP A 136 -1.96 4.75 -10.53
N ASN A 137 -2.74 5.58 -9.85
CA ASN A 137 -3.63 5.13 -8.78
C ASN A 137 -4.75 4.20 -9.29
N LEU A 138 -5.19 4.35 -10.54
CA LEU A 138 -6.20 3.48 -11.14
C LEU A 138 -5.64 2.05 -11.32
N LYS A 139 -4.43 1.94 -11.84
CA LYS A 139 -3.73 0.64 -11.97
C LYS A 139 -3.46 0.02 -10.60
N MET A 140 -3.09 0.81 -9.60
CA MET A 140 -2.97 0.32 -8.21
C MET A 140 -4.30 -0.23 -7.71
N GLY A 141 -5.43 0.46 -7.97
CA GLY A 141 -6.75 -0.03 -7.63
C GLY A 141 -7.06 -1.40 -8.26
N TYR A 142 -6.80 -1.57 -9.56
CA TYR A 142 -6.95 -2.87 -10.24
C TYR A 142 -6.06 -3.96 -9.63
N MET A 143 -4.83 -3.62 -9.24
CA MET A 143 -3.95 -4.57 -8.58
C MET A 143 -4.52 -5.06 -7.24
N PHE A 144 -5.07 -4.17 -6.41
CA PHE A 144 -5.69 -4.55 -5.14
C PHE A 144 -6.95 -5.38 -5.34
N GLU A 145 -7.81 -5.01 -6.28
CA GLU A 145 -8.98 -5.80 -6.65
C GLU A 145 -8.59 -7.23 -7.06
N GLU A 146 -7.57 -7.35 -7.89
CA GLU A 146 -7.09 -8.66 -8.36
C GLU A 146 -6.47 -9.49 -7.21
N ILE A 147 -5.75 -8.86 -6.28
CA ILE A 147 -5.23 -9.54 -5.08
C ILE A 147 -6.39 -10.06 -4.22
N ILE A 148 -7.39 -9.22 -3.95
CA ILE A 148 -8.55 -9.60 -3.15
C ILE A 148 -9.32 -10.73 -3.86
N ARG A 149 -9.62 -10.59 -5.15
CA ARG A 149 -10.33 -11.59 -5.93
C ARG A 149 -9.65 -12.96 -5.91
N ARG A 150 -8.32 -13.00 -6.04
CA ARG A 150 -7.56 -14.26 -6.09
C ARG A 150 -7.38 -14.94 -4.76
N PHE A 151 -7.32 -14.19 -3.69
CA PHE A 151 -6.98 -14.71 -2.37
C PHE A 151 -8.12 -14.64 -1.36
N SER A 152 -9.35 -14.39 -1.80
CA SER A 152 -10.57 -14.45 -0.99
C SER A 152 -11.41 -15.67 -1.40
N GLU A 153 -10.86 -16.87 -1.25
CA GLU A 153 -11.38 -18.12 -1.83
C GLU A 153 -12.72 -18.61 -1.29
N ASN A 154 -13.33 -18.00 -0.29
CA ASN A 154 -14.59 -18.52 0.29
C ASN A 154 -15.72 -17.49 0.35
N ALA A 155 -15.53 -16.31 -0.19
CA ALA A 155 -16.60 -15.37 -0.32
C ALA A 155 -17.11 -15.41 -1.76
N SER A 156 -18.42 -15.59 -1.94
CA SER A 156 -19.05 -15.33 -3.22
C SER A 156 -18.60 -13.94 -3.69
N ALA A 157 -18.27 -13.80 -4.96
CA ALA A 157 -17.68 -12.56 -5.50
C ALA A 157 -18.55 -11.31 -5.23
N GLY A 158 -19.82 -11.49 -4.87
CA GLY A 158 -20.75 -10.44 -4.47
C GLY A 158 -20.68 -9.99 -3.01
N ASP A 159 -19.99 -10.73 -2.13
CA ASP A 159 -19.99 -10.45 -0.69
C ASP A 159 -18.98 -9.38 -0.27
N HIS A 160 -18.06 -8.97 -1.16
CA HIS A 160 -16.95 -8.09 -0.81
C HIS A 160 -16.92 -6.75 -1.55
N TYR A 161 -17.31 -6.72 -2.80
CA TYR A 161 -17.39 -5.47 -3.59
C TYR A 161 -18.16 -5.68 -4.89
N THR A 162 -18.76 -4.62 -5.38
CA THR A 162 -19.39 -4.61 -6.71
C THR A 162 -18.30 -4.56 -7.77
N PRO A 163 -18.27 -5.47 -8.76
CA PRO A 163 -17.29 -5.44 -9.85
C PRO A 163 -17.26 -4.09 -10.57
N ARG A 164 -16.07 -3.62 -10.89
CA ARG A 164 -15.86 -2.29 -11.47
C ARG A 164 -16.58 -2.11 -12.79
N GLU A 165 -16.72 -3.16 -13.59
CA GLU A 165 -17.47 -3.17 -14.83
C GLU A 165 -18.96 -2.88 -14.61
N VAL A 166 -19.53 -3.42 -13.53
CA VAL A 166 -20.92 -3.16 -13.11
C VAL A 166 -21.06 -1.71 -12.65
N ILE A 167 -20.11 -1.21 -11.85
CA ILE A 167 -20.10 0.21 -11.42
C ILE A 167 -20.03 1.13 -12.63
N ARG A 168 -19.16 0.84 -13.61
CA ARG A 168 -19.05 1.61 -14.84
C ARG A 168 -20.35 1.60 -15.66
N LEU A 169 -20.97 0.44 -15.78
CA LEU A 169 -22.25 0.31 -16.48
C LEU A 169 -23.34 1.14 -15.79
N LEU A 170 -23.50 0.98 -14.48
CA LEU A 170 -24.47 1.74 -13.67
C LEU A 170 -24.23 3.25 -13.77
N THR A 171 -22.98 3.68 -13.63
CA THR A 171 -22.60 5.09 -13.75
C THR A 171 -22.88 5.61 -15.17
N SER A 172 -22.55 4.82 -16.22
CA SER A 172 -22.83 5.20 -17.60
C SER A 172 -24.32 5.33 -17.88
N ILE A 173 -25.14 4.44 -17.33
CA ILE A 173 -26.61 4.51 -17.46
C ILE A 173 -27.16 5.74 -16.69
N LEU A 174 -26.69 5.94 -15.47
CA LEU A 174 -27.13 7.06 -14.63
C LEU A 174 -26.81 8.42 -15.22
N LEU A 175 -25.69 8.53 -15.95
CA LEU A 175 -25.18 9.77 -16.54
C LEU A 175 -25.39 9.85 -18.07
N ALA A 176 -26.18 8.92 -18.67
CA ALA A 176 -26.27 8.80 -20.13
C ALA A 176 -27.08 9.92 -20.80
N GLU A 177 -28.17 10.38 -20.20
CA GLU A 177 -29.07 11.39 -20.79
C GLU A 177 -29.40 12.49 -19.77
N GLY A 178 -29.41 13.75 -20.22
CA GLY A 178 -29.83 14.90 -19.40
C GLY A 178 -28.82 15.39 -18.36
N CYS A 179 -27.63 14.78 -18.28
CA CYS A 179 -26.62 15.07 -17.26
C CYS A 179 -25.40 15.83 -17.81
N SER A 180 -25.49 16.45 -18.98
CA SER A 180 -24.39 17.21 -19.59
C SER A 180 -23.84 18.30 -18.68
N ASP A 181 -24.65 18.83 -17.78
CA ASP A 181 -24.30 19.84 -16.81
C ASP A 181 -23.31 19.37 -15.76
N ILE A 182 -23.31 18.05 -15.44
CA ILE A 182 -22.41 17.45 -14.42
C ILE A 182 -20.96 17.50 -14.89
N PHE A 183 -20.73 17.47 -16.19
CA PHE A 183 -19.39 17.48 -16.78
C PHE A 183 -18.82 18.89 -16.97
N SER A 184 -19.54 19.93 -16.54
CA SER A 184 -19.05 21.29 -16.62
C SER A 184 -18.01 21.57 -15.53
N GLU A 185 -16.88 22.19 -15.88
CA GLU A 185 -15.79 22.50 -14.98
C GLU A 185 -16.27 23.39 -13.82
N GLY A 186 -15.89 23.07 -12.58
CA GLY A 186 -16.23 23.84 -11.39
C GLY A 186 -17.61 23.56 -10.79
N ARG A 187 -18.35 22.54 -11.25
CA ARG A 187 -19.63 22.12 -10.63
C ARG A 187 -19.41 21.12 -9.49
N GLU A 188 -20.07 21.36 -8.39
CA GLU A 188 -20.22 20.40 -7.29
C GLU A 188 -21.49 19.58 -7.50
N VAL A 189 -21.38 18.26 -7.35
CA VAL A 189 -22.49 17.31 -7.48
C VAL A 189 -22.58 16.50 -6.19
N THR A 190 -23.79 16.45 -5.61
CA THR A 190 -24.06 15.58 -4.47
C THR A 190 -24.56 14.24 -4.96
N VAL A 191 -23.90 13.16 -4.55
CA VAL A 191 -24.30 11.78 -4.84
C VAL A 191 -24.79 11.13 -3.56
N LEU A 192 -25.98 10.53 -3.59
CA LEU A 192 -26.53 9.73 -2.52
C LEU A 192 -26.49 8.26 -2.93
N ASP A 193 -25.74 7.46 -2.20
CA ASP A 193 -25.82 6.00 -2.23
C ASP A 193 -26.75 5.54 -1.10
N MET A 194 -27.80 4.82 -1.47
CA MET A 194 -28.84 4.35 -0.52
C MET A 194 -28.68 2.87 -0.17
N ALA A 195 -27.58 2.20 -0.59
CA ALA A 195 -27.34 0.78 -0.32
C ALA A 195 -26.47 0.56 0.91
#